data_5d8cd6bc68340bfaae4f88d930d6dcc3
#
_entry.id   5d8cd6bc68340bfaae4f88d930d6dcc3
#
_cell.length_a   1.000
_cell.length_b   1.000
_cell.length_c   1.000
_cell.angle_alpha   90.00
_cell.angle_beta   90.00
_cell.angle_gamma   90.00
#
_symmetry.space_group_name_H-M   'P 1'
#
loop_
_entity.id
_entity.type
_entity.pdbx_description
1 polymer ?
#
loop_
_entity_poly.entity_id
_entity_poly.type
_entity_poly.pdbx_seq_one_letter_code
_entity_poly.pdbx_strand_id
1 'polypeptide(L)'
;GEILGVAGLMGAGRTEIMRAIFGVDPHESGKLYLEGKEITIKKPLDAINHGFGFITENRKSEGLILDFSIGKNIALPSEERLAKGHVINAKAERDFSEELSHRLGVKAQSIDLAASTLSGGNQQKVVIAKWVGMHPKLLILDEPTRGIDIGAKKDIYDLMNELTAKGVSIIMVSSELPEVIGMSDRIMVIHEGRVAGIVDH
;
A
#
# COMPACT_ATOMS: atom_id res chain seq x y z
N GLY A 1 -12.01 10.35 -0.43
CA GLY A 1 -11.48 9.15 0.21
C GLY A 1 -12.60 8.13 0.40
N GLU A 2 -12.38 6.94 -0.06
CA GLU A 2 -13.31 5.81 0.02
C GLU A 2 -12.47 4.54 0.18
N ILE A 3 -12.98 3.54 0.88
CA ILE A 3 -12.44 2.18 0.92
C ILE A 3 -13.32 1.27 0.06
N LEU A 4 -12.80 0.85 -1.10
CA LEU A 4 -13.39 -0.22 -1.90
C LEU A 4 -12.81 -1.56 -1.45
N GLY A 5 -13.61 -2.38 -0.79
CA GLY A 5 -13.25 -3.74 -0.44
C GLY A 5 -13.34 -4.67 -1.65
N VAL A 6 -12.36 -5.55 -1.81
CA VAL A 6 -12.35 -6.56 -2.86
C VAL A 6 -12.40 -7.94 -2.20
N ALA A 7 -13.55 -8.59 -2.31
CA ALA A 7 -13.81 -9.93 -1.79
C ALA A 7 -13.76 -10.97 -2.91
N GLY A 8 -13.47 -12.21 -2.54
CA GLY A 8 -13.50 -13.37 -3.44
C GLY A 8 -12.76 -14.56 -2.84
N LEU A 9 -12.99 -15.73 -3.37
CA LEU A 9 -12.28 -16.94 -2.94
C LEU A 9 -10.80 -16.87 -3.31
N MET A 10 -9.98 -17.68 -2.65
CA MET A 10 -8.58 -17.85 -3.01
C MET A 10 -8.48 -18.30 -4.48
N GLY A 11 -7.61 -17.65 -5.25
CA GLY A 11 -7.47 -17.90 -6.69
C GLY A 11 -8.55 -17.24 -7.56
N ALA A 12 -9.39 -16.35 -7.01
CA ALA A 12 -10.40 -15.64 -7.81
C ALA A 12 -9.83 -14.58 -8.75
N GLY A 13 -8.53 -14.28 -8.71
CA GLY A 13 -7.89 -13.28 -9.58
C GLY A 13 -7.77 -11.89 -8.97
N ARG A 14 -7.97 -11.74 -7.65
CA ARG A 14 -7.95 -10.44 -6.95
C ARG A 14 -6.58 -9.76 -7.04
N THR A 15 -5.54 -10.44 -6.63
CA THR A 15 -4.14 -9.95 -6.65
C THR A 15 -3.69 -9.63 -8.08
N GLU A 16 -4.00 -10.49 -9.04
CA GLU A 16 -3.65 -10.33 -10.45
C GLU A 16 -4.27 -9.04 -11.03
N ILE A 17 -5.53 -8.74 -10.68
CA ILE A 17 -6.19 -7.48 -11.08
C ILE A 17 -5.46 -6.28 -10.48
N MET A 18 -5.11 -6.32 -9.21
CA MET A 18 -4.38 -5.22 -8.56
C MET A 18 -2.98 -5.01 -9.15
N ARG A 19 -2.28 -6.08 -9.44
CA ARG A 19 -0.97 -6.06 -10.10
C ARG A 19 -1.06 -5.48 -11.52
N ALA A 20 -2.11 -5.83 -12.27
CA ALA A 20 -2.35 -5.25 -13.60
C ALA A 20 -2.67 -3.75 -13.52
N ILE A 21 -3.51 -3.30 -12.58
CA ILE A 21 -3.82 -1.89 -12.36
C ILE A 21 -2.56 -1.09 -12.00
N PHE A 22 -1.65 -1.67 -11.20
CA PHE A 22 -0.40 -1.02 -10.82
C PHE A 22 0.69 -1.11 -11.89
N GLY A 23 0.47 -1.89 -12.96
CA GLY A 23 1.41 -2.06 -14.06
C GLY A 23 2.57 -3.02 -13.75
N VAL A 24 2.39 -3.93 -12.78
CA VAL A 24 3.33 -5.03 -12.52
C VAL A 24 3.15 -6.13 -13.56
N ASP A 25 1.90 -6.50 -13.82
CA ASP A 25 1.56 -7.50 -14.81
C ASP A 25 0.92 -6.84 -16.04
N PRO A 26 1.17 -7.35 -17.26
CA PRO A 26 0.54 -6.82 -18.45
C PRO A 26 -0.96 -7.16 -18.47
N HIS A 27 -1.74 -6.31 -19.14
CA HIS A 27 -3.16 -6.58 -19.42
C HIS A 27 -3.43 -6.45 -20.93
N GLU A 28 -4.37 -7.23 -21.43
CA GLU A 28 -4.67 -7.26 -22.87
C GLU A 28 -5.55 -6.09 -23.30
N SER A 29 -6.49 -5.68 -22.45
CA SER A 29 -7.46 -4.61 -22.73
C SER A 29 -7.97 -3.97 -21.45
N GLY A 30 -8.64 -2.83 -21.61
CA GLY A 30 -9.23 -2.06 -20.52
C GLY A 30 -8.76 -0.62 -20.55
N LYS A 31 -9.44 0.22 -19.77
CA LYS A 31 -9.13 1.64 -19.61
C LYS A 31 -9.14 2.00 -18.13
N LEU A 32 -8.18 2.79 -17.72
CA LEU A 32 -8.10 3.36 -16.38
C LEU A 32 -8.44 4.84 -16.44
N TYR A 33 -9.23 5.30 -15.48
CA TYR A 33 -9.60 6.70 -15.34
C TYR A 33 -9.23 7.18 -13.94
N LEU A 34 -8.50 8.29 -13.85
CA LEU A 34 -8.19 8.97 -12.62
C LEU A 34 -8.75 10.39 -12.67
N GLU A 35 -9.60 10.73 -11.70
CA GLU A 35 -10.26 12.06 -11.66
C GLU A 35 -10.96 12.42 -12.99
N GLY A 36 -11.61 11.42 -13.61
CA GLY A 36 -12.33 11.57 -14.87
C GLY A 36 -11.47 11.63 -16.14
N LYS A 37 -10.14 11.55 -16.02
CA LYS A 37 -9.20 11.55 -17.15
C LYS A 37 -8.70 10.14 -17.41
N GLU A 38 -8.68 9.72 -18.67
CA GLU A 38 -8.06 8.46 -19.07
C GLU A 38 -6.55 8.54 -18.83
N ILE A 39 -6.02 7.52 -18.15
CA ILE A 39 -4.60 7.36 -17.88
C ILE A 39 -4.09 6.04 -18.44
N THR A 40 -2.81 5.98 -18.75
CA THR A 40 -2.16 4.76 -19.22
C THR A 40 -1.06 4.36 -18.26
N ILE A 41 -1.12 3.13 -17.75
CA ILE A 41 -0.13 2.54 -16.87
C ILE A 41 0.44 1.31 -17.58
N LYS A 42 1.72 1.33 -17.93
CA LYS A 42 2.43 0.22 -18.58
C LYS A 42 3.47 -0.43 -17.67
N LYS A 43 3.89 0.28 -16.63
CA LYS A 43 4.90 -0.17 -15.65
C LYS A 43 4.63 0.50 -14.30
N PRO A 44 5.15 -0.04 -13.20
CA PRO A 44 4.93 0.48 -11.84
C PRO A 44 5.27 1.97 -11.68
N LEU A 45 6.32 2.45 -12.36
CA LEU A 45 6.70 3.86 -12.30
C LEU A 45 5.60 4.79 -12.83
N ASP A 46 4.82 4.36 -13.84
CA ASP A 46 3.70 5.16 -14.36
C ASP A 46 2.60 5.27 -13.28
N ALA A 47 2.29 4.18 -12.57
CA ALA A 47 1.34 4.17 -11.46
C ALA A 47 1.80 5.11 -10.32
N ILE A 48 3.08 5.03 -9.94
CA ILE A 48 3.69 5.90 -8.92
C ILE A 48 3.56 7.38 -9.34
N ASN A 49 3.85 7.72 -10.58
CA ASN A 49 3.74 9.07 -11.10
C ASN A 49 2.30 9.60 -11.13
N HIS A 50 1.31 8.72 -11.20
CA HIS A 50 -0.10 9.06 -11.06
C HIS A 50 -0.57 9.14 -9.59
N GLY A 51 0.32 8.89 -8.63
CA GLY A 51 0.02 8.92 -7.21
C GLY A 51 -0.61 7.62 -6.69
N PHE A 52 -0.28 6.49 -7.30
CA PHE A 52 -0.70 5.17 -6.79
C PHE A 52 0.38 4.59 -5.88
N GLY A 53 -0.03 3.94 -4.80
CA GLY A 53 0.82 3.10 -3.98
C GLY A 53 0.27 1.67 -3.94
N PHE A 54 1.17 0.69 -3.81
CA PHE A 54 0.79 -0.72 -3.77
C PHE A 54 1.50 -1.46 -2.63
N ILE A 55 0.71 -1.92 -1.68
CA ILE A 55 1.14 -2.77 -0.59
C ILE A 55 0.77 -4.20 -0.96
N THR A 56 1.78 -5.00 -1.22
CA THR A 56 1.67 -6.38 -1.73
C THR A 56 1.39 -7.36 -0.60
N GLU A 57 0.78 -8.50 -0.93
CA GLU A 57 0.46 -9.58 0.00
C GLU A 57 1.69 -10.05 0.80
N ASN A 58 2.83 -10.22 0.12
CA ASN A 58 4.05 -10.70 0.75
C ASN A 58 5.02 -9.56 1.06
N ARG A 59 4.85 -8.93 2.23
CA ARG A 59 5.70 -7.82 2.66
C ARG A 59 7.18 -8.16 2.75
N LYS A 60 7.54 -9.43 3.01
CA LYS A 60 8.95 -9.83 3.20
C LYS A 60 9.71 -9.99 1.91
N SER A 61 9.07 -10.46 0.85
CA SER A 61 9.70 -10.69 -0.45
C SER A 61 9.49 -9.54 -1.43
N GLU A 62 8.40 -8.76 -1.28
CA GLU A 62 8.01 -7.74 -2.24
C GLU A 62 7.89 -6.33 -1.62
N GLY A 63 7.49 -6.27 -0.36
CA GLY A 63 7.23 -5.00 0.32
C GLY A 63 8.48 -4.32 0.89
N LEU A 64 9.46 -5.10 1.37
CA LEU A 64 10.64 -4.64 2.10
C LEU A 64 11.93 -5.24 1.54
N ILE A 65 13.01 -4.48 1.65
CA ILE A 65 14.37 -5.01 1.57
C ILE A 65 14.82 -5.24 3.02
N LEU A 66 14.71 -6.49 3.48
CA LEU A 66 14.83 -6.84 4.90
C LEU A 66 16.18 -6.47 5.52
N ASP A 67 17.26 -6.51 4.75
CA ASP A 67 18.61 -6.16 5.18
C ASP A 67 18.87 -4.65 5.17
N PHE A 68 18.01 -3.87 4.52
CA PHE A 68 18.08 -2.42 4.58
C PHE A 68 17.53 -1.90 5.91
N SER A 69 18.02 -0.73 6.31
CA SER A 69 17.49 -0.05 7.48
C SER A 69 16.01 0.32 7.28
N ILE A 70 15.31 0.51 8.39
CA ILE A 70 13.92 0.98 8.42
C ILE A 70 13.81 2.29 7.62
N GLY A 71 14.72 3.24 7.89
CA GLY A 71 14.74 4.54 7.21
C GLY A 71 14.91 4.42 5.71
N LYS A 72 15.84 3.59 5.24
CA LYS A 72 16.03 3.36 3.79
C LYS A 72 14.81 2.72 3.14
N ASN A 73 14.15 1.77 3.80
CA ASN A 73 12.91 1.19 3.27
C ASN A 73 11.81 2.25 3.13
N ILE A 74 11.67 3.15 4.09
CA ILE A 74 10.67 4.23 4.05
C ILE A 74 10.97 5.22 2.92
N ALA A 75 12.23 5.62 2.76
CA ALA A 75 12.64 6.63 1.79
C ALA A 75 12.65 6.13 0.34
N LEU A 76 12.78 4.82 0.10
CA LEU A 76 13.07 4.20 -1.19
C LEU A 76 12.26 4.76 -2.37
N PRO A 77 10.91 4.84 -2.36
CA PRO A 77 10.16 5.40 -3.48
C PRO A 77 10.23 6.93 -3.58
N SER A 78 10.80 7.60 -2.57
CA SER A 78 10.91 9.06 -2.48
C SER A 78 12.33 9.57 -2.79
N GLU A 79 13.27 8.69 -3.14
CA GLU A 79 14.69 9.04 -3.29
C GLU A 79 14.92 10.16 -4.31
N GLU A 80 14.25 10.15 -5.46
CA GLU A 80 14.37 11.24 -6.45
C GLU A 80 13.97 12.60 -5.87
N ARG A 81 12.94 12.64 -5.03
CA ARG A 81 12.49 13.86 -4.37
C ARG A 81 13.43 14.32 -3.25
N LEU A 82 14.12 13.37 -2.61
CA LEU A 82 15.05 13.62 -1.52
C LEU A 82 16.47 13.92 -2.04
N ALA A 83 16.72 13.73 -3.33
CA ALA A 83 17.99 14.02 -3.96
C ALA A 83 18.16 15.50 -4.30
N LYS A 84 19.42 15.97 -4.29
CA LYS A 84 19.84 17.22 -4.92
C LYS A 84 20.71 16.85 -6.12
N GLY A 85 20.13 16.99 -7.32
CA GLY A 85 20.75 16.46 -8.54
C GLY A 85 20.77 14.93 -8.50
N HIS A 86 21.96 14.33 -8.56
CA HIS A 86 22.12 12.87 -8.53
C HIS A 86 22.59 12.31 -7.17
N VAL A 87 22.57 13.13 -6.11
CA VAL A 87 23.05 12.74 -4.78
C VAL A 87 21.90 12.85 -3.78
N ILE A 88 21.61 11.74 -3.09
CA ILE A 88 20.62 11.72 -2.01
C ILE A 88 21.12 12.58 -0.86
N ASN A 89 20.27 13.48 -0.37
CA ASN A 89 20.56 14.26 0.82
C ASN A 89 20.29 13.41 2.07
N ALA A 90 21.35 12.87 2.65
CA ALA A 90 21.26 11.97 3.80
C ALA A 90 20.49 12.57 5.01
N LYS A 91 20.61 13.90 5.23
CA LYS A 91 19.84 14.55 6.29
C LYS A 91 18.35 14.59 5.95
N ALA A 92 17.98 14.99 4.73
CA ALA A 92 16.59 15.04 4.30
C ALA A 92 15.95 13.64 4.30
N GLU A 93 16.68 12.61 3.86
CA GLU A 93 16.27 11.20 3.92
C GLU A 93 15.98 10.77 5.36
N ARG A 94 16.89 11.10 6.28
CA ARG A 94 16.75 10.76 7.70
C ARG A 94 15.53 11.45 8.32
N ASP A 95 15.47 12.79 8.19
CA ASP A 95 14.39 13.60 8.76
C ASP A 95 13.02 13.12 8.24
N PHE A 96 12.90 12.84 6.94
CA PHE A 96 11.72 12.29 6.30
C PHE A 96 11.32 10.92 6.85
N SER A 97 12.28 10.03 7.00
CA SER A 97 12.02 8.67 7.47
C SER A 97 11.67 8.63 8.97
N GLU A 98 12.30 9.47 9.79
CA GLU A 98 11.98 9.62 11.22
C GLU A 98 10.55 10.16 11.40
N GLU A 99 10.17 11.20 10.65
CA GLU A 99 8.81 11.77 10.69
C GLU A 99 7.76 10.71 10.36
N LEU A 100 7.92 9.96 9.26
CA LEU A 100 6.97 8.93 8.85
C LEU A 100 6.93 7.75 9.81
N SER A 101 8.09 7.31 10.30
CA SER A 101 8.18 6.25 11.29
C SER A 101 7.42 6.60 12.57
N HIS A 102 7.62 7.82 13.06
CA HIS A 102 6.92 8.32 14.23
C HIS A 102 5.41 8.47 13.98
N ARG A 103 5.03 9.12 12.87
CA ARG A 103 3.63 9.36 12.50
C ARG A 103 2.81 8.06 12.39
N LEU A 104 3.43 6.99 11.86
CA LEU A 104 2.76 5.70 11.70
C LEU A 104 2.96 4.76 12.91
N GLY A 105 3.60 5.23 13.97
CA GLY A 105 3.80 4.49 15.20
C GLY A 105 4.63 3.22 14.98
N VAL A 106 5.68 3.28 14.16
CA VAL A 106 6.64 2.18 14.01
C VAL A 106 7.44 2.05 15.28
N LYS A 107 7.31 0.93 15.97
CA LYS A 107 8.03 0.67 17.22
C LYS A 107 9.42 0.09 16.91
N ALA A 108 10.43 0.95 16.91
CA ALA A 108 11.82 0.60 16.73
C ALA A 108 12.70 1.48 17.64
N GLN A 109 13.88 0.97 18.06
CA GLN A 109 14.83 1.76 18.83
C GLN A 109 15.52 2.83 17.98
N SER A 110 15.74 2.56 16.71
CA SER A 110 16.30 3.48 15.72
C SER A 110 15.83 3.09 14.33
N ILE A 111 15.66 4.07 13.44
CA ILE A 111 15.41 3.82 12.02
C ILE A 111 16.64 3.26 11.27
N ASP A 112 17.80 3.23 11.90
CA ASP A 112 19.03 2.66 11.34
C ASP A 112 19.07 1.13 11.46
N LEU A 113 18.20 0.53 12.27
CA LEU A 113 18.10 -0.93 12.40
C LEU A 113 17.54 -1.55 11.12
N ALA A 114 17.99 -2.77 10.81
CA ALA A 114 17.48 -3.52 9.67
C ALA A 114 15.98 -3.83 9.86
N ALA A 115 15.21 -3.74 8.77
CA ALA A 115 13.78 -4.03 8.79
C ALA A 115 13.45 -5.47 9.22
N SER A 116 14.40 -6.40 9.05
CA SER A 116 14.30 -7.78 9.52
C SER A 116 14.15 -7.92 11.03
N THR A 117 14.60 -6.94 11.82
CA THR A 117 14.53 -6.96 13.30
C THR A 117 13.13 -6.64 13.84
N LEU A 118 12.25 -6.14 13.01
CA LEU A 118 10.91 -5.73 13.41
C LEU A 118 9.91 -6.91 13.48
N SER A 119 8.93 -6.78 14.39
CA SER A 119 7.74 -7.64 14.37
C SER A 119 6.94 -7.46 13.06
N GLY A 120 6.11 -8.46 12.72
CA GLY A 120 5.29 -8.42 11.52
C GLY A 120 4.42 -7.17 11.40
N GLY A 121 3.78 -6.74 12.49
CA GLY A 121 2.98 -5.51 12.51
C GLY A 121 3.80 -4.24 12.26
N ASN A 122 5.01 -4.15 12.84
CA ASN A 122 5.89 -3.01 12.58
C ASN A 122 6.48 -3.04 11.17
N GLN A 123 6.81 -4.22 10.62
CA GLN A 123 7.17 -4.36 9.21
C GLN A 123 6.07 -3.84 8.29
N GLN A 124 4.81 -4.17 8.57
CA GLN A 124 3.67 -3.68 7.80
C GLN A 124 3.55 -2.15 7.86
N LYS A 125 3.72 -1.57 9.05
CA LYS A 125 3.74 -0.11 9.21
C LYS A 125 4.85 0.55 8.39
N VAL A 126 6.03 -0.07 8.29
CA VAL A 126 7.13 0.42 7.43
C VAL A 126 6.73 0.38 5.94
N VAL A 127 6.08 -0.71 5.48
CA VAL A 127 5.59 -0.79 4.10
C VAL A 127 4.56 0.30 3.82
N ILE A 128 3.65 0.54 4.76
CA ILE A 128 2.65 1.62 4.60
C ILE A 128 3.33 2.99 4.64
N ALA A 129 4.30 3.21 5.56
CA ALA A 129 5.07 4.46 5.66
C ALA A 129 5.74 4.81 4.32
N LYS A 130 6.35 3.82 3.69
CA LYS A 130 6.97 3.94 2.37
C LYS A 130 6.04 4.57 1.34
N TRP A 131 4.80 4.12 1.27
CA TRP A 131 3.83 4.60 0.29
C TRP A 131 3.12 5.89 0.72
N VAL A 132 2.79 6.03 2.01
CA VAL A 132 2.20 7.26 2.56
C VAL A 132 3.13 8.47 2.36
N GLY A 133 4.42 8.25 2.45
CA GLY A 133 5.44 9.28 2.17
C GLY A 133 5.41 9.84 0.75
N MET A 134 4.82 9.12 -0.21
CA MET A 134 4.62 9.58 -1.58
C MET A 134 3.38 10.47 -1.76
N HIS A 135 2.59 10.71 -0.71
CA HIS A 135 1.31 11.41 -0.76
C HIS A 135 0.37 10.82 -1.82
N PRO A 136 0.01 9.54 -1.71
CA PRO A 136 -0.75 8.86 -2.74
C PRO A 136 -2.18 9.39 -2.84
N LYS A 137 -2.74 9.35 -4.05
CA LYS A 137 -4.17 9.54 -4.32
C LYS A 137 -4.95 8.24 -4.11
N LEU A 138 -4.30 7.13 -4.46
CA LEU A 138 -4.84 5.77 -4.36
C LEU A 138 -3.82 4.85 -3.69
N LEU A 139 -4.25 4.11 -2.67
CA LEU A 139 -3.50 2.99 -2.11
C LEU A 139 -4.21 1.68 -2.42
N ILE A 140 -3.49 0.76 -3.01
CA ILE A 140 -3.91 -0.64 -3.15
C ILE A 140 -3.27 -1.41 -2.00
N LEU A 141 -4.09 -2.08 -1.20
CA LEU A 141 -3.68 -2.87 -0.05
C LEU A 141 -4.09 -4.33 -0.30
N ASP A 142 -3.12 -5.17 -0.60
CA ASP A 142 -3.36 -6.60 -0.81
C ASP A 142 -3.02 -7.38 0.46
N GLU A 143 -4.05 -7.94 1.11
CA GLU A 143 -3.99 -8.67 2.39
C GLU A 143 -3.22 -7.87 3.49
N PRO A 144 -3.60 -6.61 3.80
CA PRO A 144 -2.79 -5.70 4.61
C PRO A 144 -2.57 -6.18 6.04
N THR A 145 -3.40 -7.06 6.54
CA THR A 145 -3.38 -7.54 7.93
C THR A 145 -2.95 -9.00 8.05
N ARG A 146 -2.56 -9.63 6.94
CA ARG A 146 -2.17 -11.04 6.93
C ARG A 146 -0.91 -11.28 7.75
N GLY A 147 -1.01 -12.24 8.67
CA GLY A 147 0.12 -12.66 9.50
C GLY A 147 0.61 -11.61 10.50
N ILE A 148 -0.28 -10.75 10.97
CA ILE A 148 -0.05 -9.83 12.08
C ILE A 148 -1.02 -10.09 13.23
N ASP A 149 -0.65 -9.66 14.43
CA ASP A 149 -1.48 -9.84 15.62
C ASP A 149 -2.68 -8.89 15.64
N ILE A 150 -3.69 -9.22 16.45
CA ILE A 150 -4.96 -8.47 16.53
C ILE A 150 -4.76 -7.01 16.91
N GLY A 151 -3.80 -6.71 17.80
CA GLY A 151 -3.51 -5.34 18.20
C GLY A 151 -2.95 -4.52 17.02
N ALA A 152 -2.04 -5.11 16.27
CA ALA A 152 -1.49 -4.47 15.09
C ALA A 152 -2.50 -4.35 13.94
N LYS A 153 -3.47 -5.29 13.80
CA LYS A 153 -4.58 -5.13 12.84
C LYS A 153 -5.37 -3.86 13.09
N LYS A 154 -5.73 -3.60 14.37
CA LYS A 154 -6.44 -2.38 14.74
C LYS A 154 -5.67 -1.12 14.32
N ASP A 155 -4.37 -1.07 14.59
CA ASP A 155 -3.54 0.07 14.20
C ASP A 155 -3.58 0.33 12.69
N ILE A 156 -3.64 -0.74 11.86
CA ILE A 156 -3.74 -0.63 10.40
C ILE A 156 -5.12 -0.10 9.99
N TYR A 157 -6.20 -0.56 10.61
CA TYR A 157 -7.56 -0.06 10.32
C TYR A 157 -7.70 1.42 10.68
N ASP A 158 -7.21 1.82 11.86
CA ASP A 158 -7.23 3.21 12.29
C ASP A 158 -6.45 4.10 11.29
N LEU A 159 -5.31 3.61 10.80
CA LEU A 159 -4.52 4.30 9.78
C LEU A 159 -5.26 4.40 8.43
N MET A 160 -5.94 3.34 7.98
CA MET A 160 -6.73 3.39 6.75
C MET A 160 -7.84 4.45 6.85
N ASN A 161 -8.55 4.50 7.98
CA ASN A 161 -9.56 5.52 8.25
C ASN A 161 -8.97 6.94 8.28
N GLU A 162 -7.80 7.12 8.88
CA GLU A 162 -7.10 8.42 8.86
C GLU A 162 -6.74 8.86 7.44
N LEU A 163 -6.27 7.95 6.60
CA LEU A 163 -5.89 8.23 5.22
C LEU A 163 -7.11 8.60 4.36
N THR A 164 -8.22 7.86 4.50
CA THR A 164 -9.45 8.18 3.75
C THR A 164 -10.08 9.49 4.19
N ALA A 165 -10.05 9.81 5.49
CA ALA A 165 -10.47 11.11 6.00
C ALA A 165 -9.63 12.28 5.43
N LYS A 166 -8.39 12.02 4.99
CA LYS A 166 -7.52 12.98 4.29
C LYS A 166 -7.67 12.97 2.77
N GLY A 167 -8.64 12.22 2.24
CA GLY A 167 -8.97 12.18 0.82
C GLY A 167 -8.23 11.10 0.01
N VAL A 168 -7.42 10.25 0.64
CA VAL A 168 -6.79 9.11 -0.04
C VAL A 168 -7.85 8.05 -0.31
N SER A 169 -7.97 7.57 -1.55
CA SER A 169 -8.81 6.42 -1.87
C SER A 169 -8.04 5.12 -1.61
N ILE A 170 -8.75 4.09 -1.14
CA ILE A 170 -8.15 2.79 -0.83
C ILE A 170 -8.89 1.69 -1.58
N ILE A 171 -8.15 0.79 -2.21
CA ILE A 171 -8.65 -0.53 -2.64
C ILE A 171 -8.05 -1.55 -1.69
N MET A 172 -8.89 -2.22 -0.91
CA MET A 172 -8.47 -3.23 0.07
C MET A 172 -8.89 -4.61 -0.38
N VAL A 173 -7.92 -5.45 -0.70
CA VAL A 173 -8.13 -6.87 -0.95
C VAL A 173 -7.94 -7.63 0.35
N SER A 174 -8.91 -8.41 0.77
CA SER A 174 -8.78 -9.31 1.92
C SER A 174 -9.52 -10.63 1.71
N SER A 175 -8.92 -11.70 2.23
CA SER A 175 -9.54 -13.02 2.33
C SER A 175 -10.43 -13.16 3.58
N GLU A 176 -10.31 -12.24 4.53
CA GLU A 176 -11.10 -12.21 5.75
C GLU A 176 -12.38 -11.40 5.51
N LEU A 177 -13.51 -12.08 5.22
CA LEU A 177 -14.79 -11.41 4.96
C LEU A 177 -15.23 -10.43 6.06
N PRO A 178 -15.03 -10.69 7.36
CA PRO A 178 -15.34 -9.72 8.40
C PRO A 178 -14.52 -8.42 8.28
N GLU A 179 -13.27 -8.51 7.82
CA GLU A 179 -12.42 -7.34 7.55
C GLU A 179 -12.98 -6.52 6.40
N VAL A 180 -13.30 -7.18 5.28
CA VAL A 180 -13.89 -6.51 4.11
C VAL A 180 -15.17 -5.79 4.49
N ILE A 181 -16.10 -6.48 5.19
CA ILE A 181 -17.36 -5.89 5.62
C ILE A 181 -17.13 -4.73 6.59
N GLY A 182 -16.25 -4.89 7.60
CA GLY A 182 -16.07 -3.89 8.64
C GLY A 182 -15.33 -2.62 8.22
N MET A 183 -14.59 -2.66 7.10
CA MET A 183 -13.71 -1.58 6.68
C MET A 183 -14.12 -0.87 5.39
N SER A 184 -15.03 -1.46 4.60
CA SER A 184 -15.30 -0.97 3.25
C SER A 184 -16.58 -0.14 3.18
N ASP A 185 -16.56 0.92 2.38
CA ASP A 185 -17.77 1.69 2.01
C ASP A 185 -18.57 0.97 0.92
N ARG A 186 -17.85 0.29 0.01
CA ARG A 186 -18.43 -0.58 -1.02
C ARG A 186 -17.60 -1.85 -1.15
N ILE A 187 -18.25 -2.93 -1.55
CA ILE A 187 -17.59 -4.24 -1.70
C ILE A 187 -17.77 -4.73 -3.13
N MET A 188 -16.65 -4.95 -3.81
CA MET A 188 -16.58 -5.60 -5.12
C MET A 188 -16.27 -7.09 -4.94
N VAL A 189 -17.12 -7.95 -5.43
CA VAL A 189 -16.94 -9.40 -5.37
C VAL A 189 -16.33 -9.89 -6.67
N ILE A 190 -15.20 -10.60 -6.57
CA ILE A 190 -14.50 -11.21 -7.70
C ILE A 190 -14.71 -12.73 -7.68
N HIS A 191 -15.06 -13.28 -8.82
CA HIS A 191 -15.20 -14.72 -9.05
C HIS A 191 -14.62 -15.08 -10.42
N GLU A 192 -13.66 -15.99 -10.45
CA GLU A 192 -12.99 -16.46 -11.68
C GLU A 192 -12.52 -15.33 -12.60
N GLY A 193 -11.84 -14.32 -12.02
CA GLY A 193 -11.29 -13.17 -12.73
C GLY A 193 -12.33 -12.17 -13.24
N ARG A 194 -13.58 -12.27 -12.80
CA ARG A 194 -14.69 -11.38 -13.19
C ARG A 194 -15.34 -10.71 -12.00
N VAL A 195 -15.84 -9.51 -12.20
CA VAL A 195 -16.69 -8.84 -11.20
C VAL A 195 -18.05 -9.53 -11.18
N ALA A 196 -18.36 -10.22 -10.10
CA ALA A 196 -19.65 -10.87 -9.88
C ALA A 196 -20.73 -9.87 -9.43
N GLY A 197 -20.34 -8.82 -8.73
CA GLY A 197 -21.21 -7.75 -8.29
C GLY A 197 -20.48 -6.72 -7.43
N ILE A 198 -21.13 -5.59 -7.22
CA ILE A 198 -20.71 -4.55 -6.27
C ILE A 198 -21.87 -4.30 -5.33
N VAL A 199 -21.60 -4.25 -4.04
CA VAL A 199 -22.58 -4.05 -2.97
C VAL A 199 -22.18 -2.78 -2.21
N ASP A 200 -23.13 -1.89 -2.00
CA ASP A 200 -22.97 -0.75 -1.10
C ASP A 200 -23.13 -1.23 0.35
N HIS A 201 -22.34 -0.64 1.26
CA HIS A 201 -22.32 -1.00 2.66
C HIS A 201 -22.85 0.14 3.54
#